data_cf55cc6e3babd6447d798335c0b188ee
#
_entry.id   cf55cc6e3babd6447d798335c0b188ee
#
_cell.length_a   1.000
_cell.length_b   1.000
_cell.length_c   1.000
_cell.angle_alpha   90.00
_cell.angle_beta   90.00
_cell.angle_gamma   90.00
#
_symmetry.space_group_name_H-M   'P 1'
#
loop_
_entity.id
_entity.type
_entity.pdbx_description
1 polymer ?
#
loop_
_entity_poly.entity_id
_entity_poly.type
_entity_poly.pdbx_seq_one_letter_code
_entity_poly.pdbx_strand_id
1 'polypeptide(L)'
;MNFKNIFKSLKNKDMLKRVLIVFGLLIVYRFLAHIPVPLGEPTTFQEAVQTLIQKSDFGNFLNLVSGGGLTTFSILLVGISPYITASIVVQLVTKAIPRLEELSQDGETGRRKINQWTRVLAVPLAIIQSIAYIFILYQSVIAANTSLAYTPTTADWMLSVTAMVAGSMILMWFGELITEQGIGNGVSIIIFASIISQLPSTLASLWSALFDTSAGSLSLFGWFNLPVNPVIFWVVIGFAIALLIVIYFLVKLNEAQRVITVNYAKRVHGNSAYGGIKSILPLKLIAAGVVPVIFATAFLSLPALIGQIIQTINPDGTFGNTLITLFTAPSASNFSAYYPDGITAQWFLYPALYFILVVFFTYFYTSIIFNTSEIADNLQKQGGFIEGVRPGKQTAEYLGKTLSRLNLFGALALGFIAMLPFLTDYIFIILTGTPIGLSISGTGLLIVVTVSLENLRQLNSRALMVTYDEYK
;
A
#
# COMPACT_ATOMS: atom_id res chain seq x y z
N MET A 1 8.71 -13.73 -18.41
CA MET A 1 8.80 -12.26 -18.64
C MET A 1 9.95 -11.95 -19.58
N ASN A 2 9.73 -11.29 -20.71
CA ASN A 2 10.78 -10.99 -21.68
C ASN A 2 11.26 -9.54 -21.51
N PHE A 3 12.24 -9.31 -20.65
CA PHE A 3 12.85 -7.99 -20.43
C PHE A 3 13.35 -7.33 -21.73
N LYS A 4 13.79 -8.13 -22.71
CA LYS A 4 14.16 -7.62 -24.04
C LYS A 4 13.04 -6.86 -24.75
N ASN A 5 11.78 -7.28 -24.57
CA ASN A 5 10.64 -6.62 -25.20
C ASN A 5 10.34 -5.27 -24.51
N ILE A 6 10.52 -5.17 -23.21
CA ILE A 6 10.33 -3.93 -22.45
C ILE A 6 11.40 -2.91 -22.89
N PHE A 7 12.67 -3.31 -22.97
CA PHE A 7 13.75 -2.43 -23.45
C PHE A 7 13.57 -2.02 -24.91
N LYS A 8 13.02 -2.91 -25.76
CA LYS A 8 12.72 -2.59 -27.15
C LYS A 8 11.57 -1.59 -27.27
N SER A 9 10.53 -1.73 -26.43
CA SER A 9 9.38 -0.82 -26.42
C SER A 9 9.72 0.57 -25.84
N LEU A 10 10.71 0.69 -24.94
CA LEU A 10 11.22 1.98 -24.47
C LEU A 10 11.91 2.80 -25.58
N LYS A 11 12.27 2.18 -26.72
CA LYS A 11 12.73 2.91 -27.91
C LYS A 11 11.61 3.64 -28.63
N ASN A 12 10.34 3.24 -28.42
CA ASN A 12 9.20 3.94 -28.97
C ASN A 12 9.00 5.28 -28.27
N LYS A 13 8.90 6.36 -29.05
CA LYS A 13 8.79 7.74 -28.54
C LYS A 13 7.60 7.96 -27.63
N ASP A 14 6.45 7.32 -27.91
CA ASP A 14 5.23 7.46 -27.10
C ASP A 14 5.36 6.78 -25.74
N MET A 15 5.93 5.57 -25.68
CA MET A 15 6.20 4.89 -24.42
C MET A 15 7.23 5.64 -23.59
N LEU A 16 8.32 6.09 -24.21
CA LEU A 16 9.34 6.88 -23.52
C LEU A 16 8.75 8.18 -22.94
N LYS A 17 7.92 8.89 -23.71
CA LYS A 17 7.25 10.12 -23.26
C LYS A 17 6.39 9.86 -22.01
N ARG A 18 5.58 8.81 -22.00
CA ARG A 18 4.72 8.44 -20.86
C ARG A 18 5.53 8.10 -19.61
N VAL A 19 6.59 7.28 -19.76
CA VAL A 19 7.51 6.95 -18.67
C VAL A 19 8.19 8.18 -18.11
N LEU A 20 8.66 9.10 -19.00
CA LEU A 20 9.28 10.36 -18.59
C LEU A 20 8.31 11.29 -17.85
N ILE A 21 7.02 11.34 -18.26
CA ILE A 21 6.00 12.12 -17.55
C ILE A 21 5.81 11.56 -16.14
N VAL A 22 5.65 10.23 -15.99
CA VAL A 22 5.51 9.60 -14.67
C VAL A 22 6.73 9.86 -13.79
N PHE A 23 7.93 9.71 -14.34
CA PHE A 23 9.17 9.98 -13.61
C PHE A 23 9.27 11.46 -13.21
N GLY A 24 8.91 12.39 -14.10
CA GLY A 24 8.85 13.82 -13.81
C GLY A 24 7.87 14.16 -12.67
N LEU A 25 6.67 13.55 -12.68
CA LEU A 25 5.69 13.72 -11.60
C LEU A 25 6.21 13.18 -10.26
N LEU A 26 6.95 12.06 -10.26
CA LEU A 26 7.57 11.53 -9.06
C LEU A 26 8.69 12.42 -8.52
N ILE A 27 9.46 13.08 -9.39
CA ILE A 27 10.47 14.09 -8.97
C ILE A 27 9.78 15.29 -8.34
N VAL A 28 8.72 15.82 -8.95
CA VAL A 28 7.95 16.94 -8.39
C VAL A 28 7.32 16.54 -7.04
N TYR A 29 6.74 15.34 -6.95
CA TYR A 29 6.26 14.78 -5.68
C TYR A 29 7.36 14.79 -4.61
N ARG A 30 8.56 14.35 -4.96
CA ARG A 30 9.68 14.30 -4.02
C ARG A 30 10.13 15.70 -3.58
N PHE A 31 10.12 16.66 -4.50
CA PHE A 31 10.39 18.07 -4.17
C PHE A 31 9.36 18.63 -3.20
N LEU A 32 8.07 18.42 -3.45
CA LEU A 32 6.98 18.88 -2.58
C LEU A 32 7.05 18.25 -1.16
N ALA A 33 7.56 17.02 -1.03
CA ALA A 33 7.75 16.36 0.24
C ALA A 33 8.80 17.03 1.15
N HIS A 34 9.60 17.98 0.63
CA HIS A 34 10.58 18.74 1.39
C HIS A 34 10.16 20.18 1.66
N ILE A 35 8.99 20.60 1.22
CA ILE A 35 8.45 21.94 1.52
C ILE A 35 7.80 21.90 2.90
N PRO A 36 8.33 22.59 3.92
CA PRO A 36 7.79 22.55 5.27
C PRO A 36 6.44 23.28 5.35
N VAL A 37 5.60 22.84 6.29
CA VAL A 37 4.36 23.52 6.65
C VAL A 37 4.71 24.83 7.39
N PRO A 38 4.08 25.95 7.09
CA PRO A 38 4.35 27.24 7.75
C PRO A 38 3.73 27.29 9.16
N LEU A 39 4.27 26.51 10.11
CA LEU A 39 3.83 26.46 11.49
C LEU A 39 5.03 26.70 12.42
N GLY A 40 5.39 27.97 12.69
CA GLY A 40 6.47 28.32 13.59
C GLY A 40 7.88 28.02 13.07
N GLU A 41 8.83 27.86 13.98
CA GLU A 41 10.22 27.53 13.62
C GLU A 41 10.33 26.05 13.17
N PRO A 42 10.77 25.79 11.93
CA PRO A 42 10.81 24.42 11.39
C PRO A 42 11.69 23.46 12.19
N THR A 43 12.75 23.97 12.82
CA THR A 43 13.74 23.16 13.55
C THR A 43 13.18 22.53 14.83
N THR A 44 12.43 23.28 15.62
CA THR A 44 11.81 22.79 16.86
C THR A 44 10.73 21.74 16.61
N PHE A 45 9.96 21.91 15.53
CA PHE A 45 8.98 20.92 15.10
C PHE A 45 9.64 19.65 14.53
N GLN A 46 10.76 19.77 13.81
CA GLN A 46 11.50 18.61 13.30
C GLN A 46 12.07 17.73 14.43
N GLU A 47 12.63 18.31 15.48
CA GLU A 47 13.13 17.57 16.64
C GLU A 47 12.00 16.83 17.38
N ALA A 48 10.87 17.48 17.58
CA ALA A 48 9.71 16.85 18.21
C ALA A 48 9.11 15.74 17.35
N VAL A 49 9.06 15.95 16.04
CA VAL A 49 8.62 14.92 15.08
C VAL A 49 9.56 13.73 15.07
N GLN A 50 10.88 13.93 15.10
CA GLN A 50 11.84 12.84 15.21
C GLN A 50 11.65 12.05 16.50
N THR A 51 11.36 12.73 17.62
CA THR A 51 11.05 12.08 18.89
C THR A 51 9.75 11.26 18.79
N LEU A 52 8.73 11.77 18.12
CA LEU A 52 7.47 11.05 17.85
C LEU A 52 7.68 9.82 16.98
N ILE A 53 8.46 9.94 15.90
CA ILE A 53 8.77 8.81 15.00
C ILE A 53 9.53 7.73 15.78
N GLN A 54 10.49 8.11 16.61
CA GLN A 54 11.26 7.16 17.40
C GLN A 54 10.44 6.47 18.49
N LYS A 55 9.44 7.15 19.05
CA LYS A 55 8.63 6.67 20.18
C LYS A 55 7.28 6.06 19.78
N SER A 56 6.83 6.25 18.54
CA SER A 56 5.51 5.78 18.12
C SER A 56 5.50 5.18 16.71
N ASP A 57 4.92 3.99 16.59
CA ASP A 57 4.76 3.32 15.29
C ASP A 57 3.77 4.00 14.38
N PHE A 58 2.83 4.70 14.97
CA PHE A 58 1.93 5.55 14.21
C PHE A 58 2.72 6.65 13.48
N GLY A 59 3.71 7.27 14.15
CA GLY A 59 4.65 8.19 13.52
C GLY A 59 5.43 7.53 12.38
N ASN A 60 5.93 6.32 12.58
CA ASN A 60 6.61 5.57 11.53
C ASN A 60 5.68 5.24 10.35
N PHE A 61 4.46 4.80 10.61
CA PHE A 61 3.47 4.53 9.57
C PHE A 61 3.11 5.79 8.77
N LEU A 62 2.84 6.91 9.46
CA LEU A 62 2.58 8.19 8.81
C LEU A 62 3.77 8.65 7.96
N ASN A 63 4.97 8.51 8.47
CA ASN A 63 6.18 8.86 7.74
C ASN A 63 6.33 8.02 6.47
N LEU A 64 5.97 6.74 6.53
CA LEU A 64 6.00 5.83 5.41
C LEU A 64 4.98 6.19 4.34
N VAL A 65 3.73 6.45 4.73
CA VAL A 65 2.65 6.82 3.80
C VAL A 65 2.85 8.21 3.20
N SER A 66 3.42 9.15 3.97
CA SER A 66 3.75 10.51 3.50
C SER A 66 5.06 10.58 2.70
N GLY A 67 5.81 9.46 2.59
CA GLY A 67 7.08 9.43 1.86
C GLY A 67 8.20 10.22 2.52
N GLY A 68 8.26 10.25 3.86
CA GLY A 68 9.20 11.05 4.62
C GLY A 68 8.70 12.46 4.93
N GLY A 69 7.45 12.78 4.56
CA GLY A 69 6.85 14.09 4.80
C GLY A 69 6.69 14.42 6.28
N LEU A 70 6.65 13.41 7.16
CA LEU A 70 6.61 13.62 8.60
C LEU A 70 7.97 14.12 9.13
N THR A 71 9.07 13.51 8.70
CA THR A 71 10.43 13.92 9.15
C THR A 71 10.78 15.35 8.77
N THR A 72 10.25 15.80 7.62
CA THR A 72 10.44 17.17 7.11
C THR A 72 9.33 18.14 7.53
N PHE A 73 8.32 17.65 8.24
CA PHE A 73 7.08 18.40 8.54
C PHE A 73 6.52 19.09 7.29
N SER A 74 6.36 18.31 6.22
CA SER A 74 6.03 18.85 4.90
C SER A 74 4.53 19.07 4.70
N ILE A 75 4.20 19.88 3.67
CA ILE A 75 2.82 20.07 3.21
C ILE A 75 2.16 18.75 2.75
N LEU A 76 2.97 17.72 2.45
CA LEU A 76 2.50 16.39 2.08
C LEU A 76 2.35 15.44 3.29
N LEU A 77 2.36 15.95 4.52
CA LEU A 77 2.27 15.15 5.73
C LEU A 77 1.07 14.19 5.74
N VAL A 78 -0.10 14.67 5.34
CA VAL A 78 -1.32 13.86 5.24
C VAL A 78 -1.23 12.83 4.10
N GLY A 79 -0.42 13.13 3.10
CA GLY A 79 -0.18 12.25 1.97
C GLY A 79 -1.44 11.96 1.15
N ILE A 80 -1.53 10.73 0.64
CA ILE A 80 -2.66 10.25 -0.17
C ILE A 80 -3.73 9.54 0.68
N SER A 81 -3.54 9.46 2.01
CA SER A 81 -4.42 8.75 2.94
C SER A 81 -5.90 9.16 2.86
N PRO A 82 -6.27 10.49 2.80
CA PRO A 82 -7.67 10.90 2.68
C PRO A 82 -8.35 10.37 1.43
N TYR A 83 -7.63 10.33 0.31
CA TYR A 83 -8.16 9.79 -0.94
C TYR A 83 -8.37 8.28 -0.87
N ILE A 84 -7.44 7.54 -0.27
CA ILE A 84 -7.59 6.09 -0.07
C ILE A 84 -8.82 5.82 0.81
N THR A 85 -8.96 6.52 1.93
CA THR A 85 -10.11 6.38 2.83
C THR A 85 -11.42 6.72 2.12
N ALA A 86 -11.47 7.84 1.37
CA ALA A 86 -12.62 8.22 0.58
C ALA A 86 -12.98 7.15 -0.46
N SER A 87 -11.99 6.59 -1.14
CA SER A 87 -12.17 5.52 -2.12
C SER A 87 -12.77 4.26 -1.50
N ILE A 88 -12.30 3.86 -0.31
CA ILE A 88 -12.85 2.72 0.44
C ILE A 88 -14.32 2.97 0.77
N VAL A 89 -14.62 4.13 1.37
CA VAL A 89 -15.99 4.49 1.78
C VAL A 89 -16.93 4.51 0.57
N VAL A 90 -16.53 5.16 -0.52
CA VAL A 90 -17.35 5.24 -1.74
C VAL A 90 -17.55 3.85 -2.36
N GLN A 91 -16.54 2.99 -2.41
CA GLN A 91 -16.67 1.63 -2.93
C GLN A 91 -17.58 0.76 -2.06
N LEU A 92 -17.49 0.87 -0.73
CA LEU A 92 -18.40 0.17 0.20
C LEU A 92 -19.84 0.63 0.02
N VAL A 93 -20.06 1.94 -0.03
CA VAL A 93 -21.37 2.55 -0.22
C VAL A 93 -21.96 2.20 -1.60
N THR A 94 -21.13 2.15 -2.64
CA THR A 94 -21.54 1.75 -3.99
C THR A 94 -22.08 0.31 -4.00
N LYS A 95 -21.48 -0.59 -3.24
CA LYS A 95 -21.96 -1.97 -3.11
C LYS A 95 -23.17 -2.13 -2.18
N ALA A 96 -23.29 -1.26 -1.17
CA ALA A 96 -24.40 -1.31 -0.22
C ALA A 96 -25.70 -0.74 -0.80
N ILE A 97 -25.62 0.21 -1.72
CA ILE A 97 -26.79 0.91 -2.27
C ILE A 97 -27.03 0.45 -3.73
N PRO A 98 -28.16 -0.27 -4.03
CA PRO A 98 -28.42 -0.83 -5.36
C PRO A 98 -28.38 0.22 -6.49
N ARG A 99 -28.90 1.43 -6.28
CA ARG A 99 -28.85 2.52 -7.26
C ARG A 99 -27.43 2.94 -7.65
N LEU A 100 -26.49 2.87 -6.71
CA LEU A 100 -25.08 3.19 -6.95
C LEU A 100 -24.38 2.02 -7.63
N GLU A 101 -24.77 0.80 -7.34
CA GLU A 101 -24.26 -0.39 -8.02
C GLU A 101 -24.67 -0.36 -9.49
N GLU A 102 -25.94 -0.07 -9.80
CA GLU A 102 -26.40 0.15 -11.18
C GLU A 102 -25.60 1.25 -11.88
N LEU A 103 -25.40 2.40 -11.21
CA LEU A 103 -24.58 3.47 -11.74
C LEU A 103 -23.13 3.02 -12.04
N SER A 104 -22.56 2.15 -11.20
CA SER A 104 -21.19 1.63 -11.41
C SER A 104 -21.09 0.73 -12.65
N GLN A 105 -22.21 0.12 -13.06
CA GLN A 105 -22.34 -0.75 -14.23
C GLN A 105 -22.64 0.02 -15.52
N ASP A 106 -23.00 1.32 -15.45
CA ASP A 106 -23.25 2.20 -16.60
C ASP A 106 -21.99 2.54 -17.44
N GLY A 107 -20.97 1.70 -17.36
CA GLY A 107 -19.74 1.84 -18.12
C GLY A 107 -18.86 3.00 -17.66
N GLU A 108 -18.25 3.73 -18.61
CA GLU A 108 -17.28 4.78 -18.28
C GLU A 108 -17.91 6.00 -17.62
N THR A 109 -19.14 6.34 -17.98
CA THR A 109 -19.87 7.51 -17.43
C THR A 109 -20.19 7.33 -15.96
N GLY A 110 -20.64 6.14 -15.56
CA GLY A 110 -20.93 5.82 -14.18
C GLY A 110 -19.66 5.80 -13.32
N ARG A 111 -18.58 5.20 -13.82
CA ARG A 111 -17.27 5.20 -13.15
C ARG A 111 -16.72 6.59 -12.94
N ARG A 112 -16.86 7.49 -13.91
CA ARG A 112 -16.46 8.90 -13.78
C ARG A 112 -17.22 9.62 -12.65
N LYS A 113 -18.53 9.39 -12.50
CA LYS A 113 -19.32 9.97 -11.42
C LYS A 113 -18.88 9.45 -10.04
N ILE A 114 -18.62 8.16 -9.92
CA ILE A 114 -18.14 7.54 -8.67
C ILE A 114 -16.77 8.13 -8.29
N ASN A 115 -15.86 8.27 -9.25
CA ASN A 115 -14.57 8.93 -9.02
C ASN A 115 -14.72 10.39 -8.60
N GLN A 116 -15.66 11.14 -9.17
CA GLN A 116 -15.96 12.52 -8.73
C GLN A 116 -16.41 12.57 -7.26
N TRP A 117 -17.28 11.65 -6.83
CA TRP A 117 -17.69 11.57 -5.42
C TRP A 117 -16.54 11.23 -4.50
N THR A 118 -15.66 10.35 -4.92
CA THR A 118 -14.44 10.03 -4.17
C THR A 118 -13.57 11.28 -3.97
N ARG A 119 -13.40 12.10 -5.02
CA ARG A 119 -12.65 13.36 -4.92
C ARG A 119 -13.31 14.36 -3.96
N VAL A 120 -14.64 14.54 -4.07
CA VAL A 120 -15.39 15.44 -3.19
C VAL A 120 -15.31 15.00 -1.75
N LEU A 121 -15.43 13.69 -1.48
CA LEU A 121 -15.33 13.13 -0.12
C LEU A 121 -13.90 13.20 0.43
N ALA A 122 -12.89 13.15 -0.41
CA ALA A 122 -11.48 13.24 0.02
C ALA A 122 -11.16 14.61 0.65
N VAL A 123 -11.80 15.70 0.21
CA VAL A 123 -11.55 17.06 0.75
C VAL A 123 -11.89 17.17 2.23
N PRO A 124 -13.13 16.88 2.70
CA PRO A 124 -13.46 16.97 4.12
C PRO A 124 -12.63 15.99 4.97
N LEU A 125 -12.32 14.80 4.45
CA LEU A 125 -11.44 13.87 5.14
C LEU A 125 -10.01 14.43 5.27
N ALA A 126 -9.48 15.08 4.23
CA ALA A 126 -8.18 15.74 4.29
C ALA A 126 -8.16 16.87 5.35
N ILE A 127 -9.23 17.66 5.45
CA ILE A 127 -9.36 18.73 6.47
C ILE A 127 -9.33 18.12 7.88
N ILE A 128 -10.15 17.09 8.13
CA ILE A 128 -10.23 16.42 9.44
C ILE A 128 -8.87 15.81 9.81
N GLN A 129 -8.23 15.10 8.90
CA GLN A 129 -6.93 14.47 9.14
C GLN A 129 -5.83 15.52 9.34
N SER A 130 -5.83 16.62 8.56
CA SER A 130 -4.87 17.72 8.73
C SER A 130 -4.95 18.36 10.12
N ILE A 131 -6.16 18.68 10.57
CA ILE A 131 -6.39 19.23 11.90
C ILE A 131 -5.90 18.25 12.98
N ALA A 132 -6.25 16.96 12.83
CA ALA A 132 -5.85 15.93 13.77
C ALA A 132 -4.33 15.79 13.88
N TYR A 133 -3.63 15.74 12.75
CA TYR A 133 -2.17 15.58 12.73
C TYR A 133 -1.45 16.80 13.32
N ILE A 134 -1.86 18.02 12.92
CA ILE A 134 -1.27 19.23 13.51
C ILE A 134 -1.51 19.28 15.02
N PHE A 135 -2.73 18.92 15.47
CA PHE A 135 -3.05 18.90 16.90
C PHE A 135 -2.19 17.90 17.68
N ILE A 136 -2.04 16.67 17.19
CA ILE A 136 -1.20 15.64 17.82
C ILE A 136 0.27 16.10 17.86
N LEU A 137 0.79 16.65 16.76
CA LEU A 137 2.15 17.12 16.67
C LEU A 137 2.41 18.31 17.62
N TYR A 138 1.52 19.28 17.64
CA TYR A 138 1.61 20.45 18.51
C TYR A 138 1.65 20.05 19.99
N GLN A 139 0.76 19.15 20.41
CA GLN A 139 0.75 18.65 21.78
C GLN A 139 2.01 17.85 22.12
N SER A 140 2.54 17.09 21.20
CA SER A 140 3.80 16.35 21.39
C SER A 140 4.99 17.28 21.55
N VAL A 141 5.01 18.41 20.85
CA VAL A 141 6.03 19.45 20.98
C VAL A 141 5.94 20.13 22.35
N ILE A 142 4.74 20.47 22.80
CA ILE A 142 4.52 21.05 24.15
C ILE A 142 4.95 20.06 25.24
N ALA A 143 4.62 18.78 25.10
CA ALA A 143 5.00 17.76 26.08
C ALA A 143 6.53 17.52 26.13
N ALA A 144 7.23 17.72 25.02
CA ALA A 144 8.68 17.55 24.93
C ALA A 144 9.49 18.77 25.42
N ASN A 145 8.95 19.98 25.23
CA ASN A 145 9.61 21.25 25.55
C ASN A 145 8.64 22.23 26.24
N THR A 146 8.78 22.41 27.53
CA THR A 146 7.99 23.36 28.31
C THR A 146 8.30 24.84 28.02
N SER A 147 9.28 25.15 27.15
CA SER A 147 9.78 26.49 26.85
C SER A 147 9.52 26.92 25.38
N LEU A 148 8.46 26.44 24.75
CA LEU A 148 8.08 26.97 23.45
C LEU A 148 7.69 28.46 23.57
N ALA A 149 8.58 29.30 23.05
CA ALA A 149 8.33 30.74 22.96
C ALA A 149 7.25 31.12 21.93
N TYR A 150 6.79 30.17 21.13
CA TYR A 150 5.84 30.41 20.04
C TYR A 150 4.50 29.71 20.29
N THR A 151 3.45 30.52 20.43
CA THR A 151 2.06 30.09 20.45
C THR A 151 1.45 30.35 19.08
N PRO A 152 1.12 29.31 18.28
CA PRO A 152 0.56 29.51 16.94
C PRO A 152 -0.76 30.30 17.02
N THR A 153 -0.88 31.28 16.16
CA THR A 153 -2.13 32.05 16.01
C THR A 153 -3.18 31.25 15.26
N THR A 154 -4.46 31.64 15.34
CA THR A 154 -5.53 31.02 14.57
C THR A 154 -5.25 31.09 13.05
N ALA A 155 -4.59 32.15 12.59
CA ALA A 155 -4.17 32.30 11.21
C ALA A 155 -3.13 31.26 10.79
N ASP A 156 -2.16 30.96 11.65
CA ASP A 156 -1.13 29.95 11.39
C ASP A 156 -1.75 28.55 11.31
N TRP A 157 -2.72 28.25 12.18
CA TRP A 157 -3.49 27.01 12.11
C TRP A 157 -4.25 26.86 10.77
N MET A 158 -4.98 27.91 10.37
CA MET A 158 -5.72 27.92 9.11
C MET A 158 -4.79 27.75 7.92
N LEU A 159 -3.66 28.47 7.90
CA LEU A 159 -2.67 28.41 6.82
C LEU A 159 -2.07 26.99 6.71
N SER A 160 -1.72 26.39 7.84
CA SER A 160 -1.13 25.06 7.89
C SER A 160 -2.10 23.98 7.43
N VAL A 161 -3.35 24.01 7.91
CA VAL A 161 -4.41 23.10 7.46
C VAL A 161 -4.65 23.24 5.96
N THR A 162 -4.79 24.47 5.46
CA THR A 162 -5.02 24.69 4.02
C THR A 162 -3.85 24.24 3.16
N ALA A 163 -2.60 24.45 3.61
CA ALA A 163 -1.41 23.97 2.92
C ALA A 163 -1.36 22.43 2.84
N MET A 164 -1.66 21.75 3.94
CA MET A 164 -1.68 20.28 3.99
C MET A 164 -2.82 19.68 3.15
N VAL A 165 -4.01 20.30 3.16
CA VAL A 165 -5.12 19.89 2.31
C VAL A 165 -4.77 20.08 0.84
N ALA A 166 -4.19 21.23 0.49
CA ALA A 166 -3.72 21.48 -0.88
C ALA A 166 -2.68 20.45 -1.33
N GLY A 167 -1.72 20.13 -0.46
CA GLY A 167 -0.72 19.10 -0.72
C GLY A 167 -1.35 17.73 -0.99
N SER A 168 -2.32 17.32 -0.18
CA SER A 168 -3.04 16.06 -0.37
C SER A 168 -3.84 16.03 -1.69
N MET A 169 -4.49 17.15 -2.06
CA MET A 169 -5.22 17.26 -3.33
C MET A 169 -4.29 17.23 -4.54
N ILE A 170 -3.11 17.85 -4.45
CA ILE A 170 -2.07 17.74 -5.50
C ILE A 170 -1.61 16.30 -5.68
N LEU A 171 -1.38 15.56 -4.58
CA LEU A 171 -1.02 14.15 -4.66
C LEU A 171 -2.11 13.29 -5.28
N MET A 172 -3.36 13.52 -4.93
CA MET A 172 -4.50 12.86 -5.56
C MET A 172 -4.48 13.11 -7.08
N TRP A 173 -4.31 14.35 -7.50
CA TRP A 173 -4.22 14.72 -8.91
C TRP A 173 -3.04 14.07 -9.63
N PHE A 174 -1.86 14.00 -8.99
CA PHE A 174 -0.72 13.27 -9.53
C PHE A 174 -1.03 11.78 -9.71
N GLY A 175 -1.71 11.16 -8.74
CA GLY A 175 -2.15 9.77 -8.84
C GLY A 175 -3.04 9.52 -10.07
N GLU A 176 -3.94 10.45 -10.36
CA GLU A 176 -4.80 10.38 -11.54
C GLU A 176 -4.02 10.57 -12.84
N LEU A 177 -3.17 11.60 -12.91
CA LEU A 177 -2.31 11.84 -14.08
C LEU A 177 -1.42 10.64 -14.39
N ILE A 178 -0.83 10.00 -13.38
CA ILE A 178 -0.03 8.79 -13.55
C ILE A 178 -0.89 7.65 -14.08
N THR A 179 -2.10 7.47 -13.55
CA THR A 179 -3.03 6.43 -13.99
C THR A 179 -3.45 6.64 -15.45
N GLU A 180 -3.66 7.88 -15.89
CA GLU A 180 -3.98 8.22 -17.29
C GLU A 180 -2.85 7.87 -18.26
N GLN A 181 -1.58 7.90 -17.83
CA GLN A 181 -0.47 7.42 -18.65
C GLN A 181 -0.53 5.90 -18.87
N GLY A 182 -1.28 5.15 -18.05
CA GLY A 182 -1.54 3.73 -18.17
C GLY A 182 -0.32 2.84 -17.97
N ILE A 183 0.60 3.27 -17.14
CA ILE A 183 1.77 2.48 -16.73
C ILE A 183 1.44 1.64 -15.50
N GLY A 184 0.44 2.05 -14.73
CA GLY A 184 0.00 1.39 -13.51
C GLY A 184 -1.10 2.19 -12.80
N ASN A 185 -1.50 1.73 -11.61
CA ASN A 185 -2.34 2.52 -10.72
C ASN A 185 -1.47 3.61 -10.09
N GLY A 186 -1.79 4.88 -10.37
CA GLY A 186 -0.98 6.02 -9.94
C GLY A 186 -0.87 6.15 -8.42
N VAL A 187 -1.94 5.83 -7.69
CA VAL A 187 -1.92 5.81 -6.20
C VAL A 187 -0.89 4.79 -5.70
N SER A 188 -0.92 3.58 -6.25
CA SER A 188 0.03 2.53 -5.90
C SER A 188 1.47 2.92 -6.24
N ILE A 189 1.69 3.62 -7.36
CA ILE A 189 3.02 4.10 -7.77
C ILE A 189 3.52 5.20 -6.81
N ILE A 190 2.67 6.11 -6.35
CA ILE A 190 3.05 7.13 -5.36
C ILE A 190 3.43 6.47 -4.03
N ILE A 191 2.64 5.51 -3.54
CA ILE A 191 2.96 4.77 -2.31
C ILE A 191 4.28 3.99 -2.47
N PHE A 192 4.48 3.34 -3.61
CA PHE A 192 5.73 2.67 -3.96
C PHE A 192 6.93 3.63 -3.92
N ALA A 193 6.80 4.81 -4.53
CA ALA A 193 7.84 5.84 -4.51
C ALA A 193 8.10 6.35 -3.08
N SER A 194 7.05 6.50 -2.26
CA SER A 194 7.15 6.87 -0.84
C SER A 194 8.00 5.87 -0.05
N ILE A 195 7.73 4.58 -0.23
CA ILE A 195 8.45 3.51 0.47
C ILE A 195 9.91 3.44 0.02
N ILE A 196 10.16 3.47 -1.29
CA ILE A 196 11.53 3.42 -1.84
C ILE A 196 12.35 4.62 -1.38
N SER A 197 11.74 5.78 -1.24
CA SER A 197 12.45 6.99 -0.82
C SER A 197 13.02 6.91 0.60
N GLN A 198 12.50 6.01 1.44
CA GLN A 198 12.99 5.79 2.80
C GLN A 198 14.04 4.67 2.90
N LEU A 199 14.19 3.85 1.85
CA LEU A 199 15.19 2.77 1.85
C LEU A 199 16.61 3.25 2.17
N PRO A 200 17.12 4.39 1.61
CA PRO A 200 18.46 4.85 1.93
C PRO A 200 18.66 5.18 3.41
N SER A 201 17.69 5.81 4.06
CA SER A 201 17.76 6.14 5.50
C SER A 201 17.71 4.89 6.37
N THR A 202 16.87 3.94 6.01
CA THR A 202 16.77 2.64 6.70
C THR A 202 18.08 1.84 6.55
N LEU A 203 18.66 1.82 5.35
CA LEU A 203 19.96 1.17 5.13
C LEU A 203 21.09 1.87 5.90
N ALA A 204 21.07 3.20 5.99
CA ALA A 204 22.04 3.95 6.76
C ALA A 204 21.94 3.66 8.27
N SER A 205 20.73 3.54 8.81
CA SER A 205 20.51 3.16 10.22
C SER A 205 20.95 1.72 10.50
N LEU A 206 20.70 0.79 9.59
CA LEU A 206 21.21 -0.59 9.66
C LEU A 206 22.73 -0.64 9.62
N TRP A 207 23.33 0.16 8.73
CA TRP A 207 24.78 0.26 8.62
C TRP A 207 25.39 0.79 9.92
N SER A 208 24.87 1.87 10.49
CA SER A 208 25.36 2.41 11.76
C SER A 208 25.21 1.42 12.92
N ALA A 209 24.08 0.70 13.00
CA ALA A 209 23.87 -0.33 14.02
C ALA A 209 24.81 -1.54 13.84
N LEU A 210 25.11 -1.93 12.61
CA LEU A 210 26.02 -3.05 12.32
C LEU A 210 27.47 -2.77 12.75
N PHE A 211 27.92 -1.51 12.55
CA PHE A 211 29.30 -1.07 12.89
C PHE A 211 29.42 -0.48 14.29
N ASP A 212 28.37 -0.57 15.10
CA ASP A 212 28.45 -0.21 16.52
C ASP A 212 29.22 -1.27 17.30
N THR A 213 30.49 -0.98 17.58
CA THR A 213 31.42 -1.87 18.29
C THR A 213 31.25 -1.86 19.80
N SER A 214 30.27 -1.14 20.36
CA SER A 214 30.01 -1.08 21.80
C SER A 214 29.70 -2.46 22.42
N ALA A 215 29.14 -3.38 21.64
CA ALA A 215 28.80 -4.76 22.06
C ALA A 215 29.84 -5.81 21.69
N GLY A 216 31.05 -5.44 21.23
CA GLY A 216 32.14 -6.34 20.87
C GLY A 216 32.42 -6.41 19.37
N SER A 217 33.41 -7.23 18.99
CA SER A 217 33.79 -7.49 17.60
C SER A 217 33.51 -8.95 17.22
N LEU A 218 33.07 -9.19 15.99
CA LEU A 218 32.84 -10.54 15.47
C LEU A 218 34.18 -11.16 15.04
N SER A 219 34.62 -12.21 15.72
CA SER A 219 35.76 -13.04 15.26
C SER A 219 35.26 -14.16 14.34
N LEU A 220 35.54 -14.06 13.05
CA LEU A 220 35.29 -15.13 12.09
C LEU A 220 36.49 -16.07 12.04
N PHE A 221 36.28 -17.35 12.35
CA PHE A 221 37.28 -18.40 12.36
C PHE A 221 38.54 -18.16 13.24
N GLY A 222 38.48 -17.18 14.18
CA GLY A 222 39.61 -16.80 15.01
C GLY A 222 40.75 -16.03 14.30
N TRP A 223 40.63 -15.79 13.00
CA TRP A 223 41.68 -15.15 12.18
C TRP A 223 41.33 -13.74 11.75
N PHE A 224 40.03 -13.41 11.63
CA PHE A 224 39.56 -12.09 11.25
C PHE A 224 38.64 -11.50 12.30
N ASN A 225 39.04 -10.40 12.92
CA ASN A 225 38.19 -9.61 13.78
C ASN A 225 37.53 -8.52 12.95
N LEU A 226 36.24 -8.71 12.63
CA LEU A 226 35.44 -7.68 11.99
C LEU A 226 34.90 -6.73 13.06
N PRO A 227 35.02 -5.41 12.88
CA PRO A 227 34.47 -4.41 13.77
C PRO A 227 32.96 -4.30 13.55
N VAL A 228 32.23 -5.38 13.79
CA VAL A 228 30.76 -5.47 13.63
C VAL A 228 30.16 -6.16 14.85
N ASN A 229 28.97 -5.68 15.25
CA ASN A 229 28.24 -6.30 16.34
C ASN A 229 27.81 -7.73 15.94
N PRO A 230 28.27 -8.77 16.66
CA PRO A 230 28.03 -10.16 16.26
C PRO A 230 26.55 -10.52 16.25
N VAL A 231 25.75 -10.00 17.17
CA VAL A 231 24.32 -10.28 17.27
C VAL A 231 23.60 -9.65 16.06
N ILE A 232 23.84 -8.37 15.79
CA ILE A 232 23.22 -7.66 14.69
C ILE A 232 23.61 -8.26 13.34
N PHE A 233 24.86 -8.70 13.18
CA PHE A 233 25.34 -9.34 11.95
C PHE A 233 24.53 -10.59 11.58
N TRP A 234 24.37 -11.53 12.52
CA TRP A 234 23.59 -12.74 12.27
C TRP A 234 22.11 -12.46 12.06
N VAL A 235 21.58 -11.48 12.77
CA VAL A 235 20.21 -11.00 12.65
C VAL A 235 19.96 -10.43 11.25
N VAL A 236 20.83 -9.56 10.75
CA VAL A 236 20.73 -8.99 9.39
C VAL A 236 20.79 -10.05 8.31
N ILE A 237 21.67 -11.05 8.45
CA ILE A 237 21.73 -12.18 7.51
C ILE A 237 20.44 -13.00 7.55
N GLY A 238 19.96 -13.34 8.74
CA GLY A 238 18.71 -14.09 8.91
C GLY A 238 17.51 -13.34 8.30
N PHE A 239 17.44 -12.04 8.54
CA PHE A 239 16.43 -11.17 7.94
C PHE A 239 16.52 -11.12 6.40
N ALA A 240 17.74 -10.98 5.85
CA ALA A 240 17.94 -10.96 4.41
C ALA A 240 17.49 -12.27 3.75
N ILE A 241 17.77 -13.41 4.38
CA ILE A 241 17.30 -14.73 3.90
C ILE A 241 15.78 -14.83 3.99
N ALA A 242 15.18 -14.45 5.13
CA ALA A 242 13.74 -14.47 5.31
C ALA A 242 13.03 -13.56 4.27
N LEU A 243 13.59 -12.38 4.02
CA LEU A 243 13.11 -11.44 3.02
C LEU A 243 13.12 -12.04 1.60
N LEU A 244 14.21 -12.70 1.21
CA LEU A 244 14.30 -13.38 -0.10
C LEU A 244 13.25 -14.50 -0.22
N ILE A 245 13.01 -15.27 0.84
CA ILE A 245 11.98 -16.32 0.89
C ILE A 245 10.58 -15.68 0.71
N VAL A 246 10.28 -14.59 1.43
CA VAL A 246 9.01 -13.89 1.32
C VAL A 246 8.80 -13.34 -0.08
N ILE A 247 9.82 -12.71 -0.68
CA ILE A 247 9.75 -12.21 -2.07
C ILE A 247 9.48 -13.37 -3.04
N TYR A 248 10.16 -14.50 -2.89
CA TYR A 248 9.94 -15.66 -3.74
C TYR A 248 8.49 -16.16 -3.68
N PHE A 249 7.94 -16.31 -2.47
CA PHE A 249 6.54 -16.72 -2.30
C PHE A 249 5.57 -15.69 -2.86
N LEU A 250 5.82 -14.39 -2.64
CA LEU A 250 5.01 -13.30 -3.17
C LEU A 250 4.96 -13.31 -4.71
N VAL A 251 6.12 -13.47 -5.34
CA VAL A 251 6.20 -13.56 -6.81
C VAL A 251 5.41 -14.76 -7.32
N LYS A 252 5.61 -15.94 -6.71
CA LYS A 252 4.88 -17.17 -7.08
C LYS A 252 3.38 -17.03 -6.93
N LEU A 253 2.90 -16.47 -5.82
CA LEU A 253 1.48 -16.24 -5.57
C LEU A 253 0.87 -15.24 -6.54
N ASN A 254 1.60 -14.18 -6.84
CA ASN A 254 1.13 -13.14 -7.77
C ASN A 254 1.12 -13.63 -9.23
N GLU A 255 2.02 -14.56 -9.59
CA GLU A 255 2.05 -15.17 -10.92
C GLU A 255 1.10 -16.38 -11.06
N ALA A 256 0.63 -16.93 -9.94
CA ALA A 256 -0.27 -18.06 -9.95
C ALA A 256 -1.61 -17.70 -10.62
N GLN A 257 -1.98 -18.47 -11.64
CA GLN A 257 -3.21 -18.28 -12.38
C GLN A 257 -3.81 -19.62 -12.78
N ARG A 258 -5.15 -19.70 -12.80
CA ARG A 258 -5.90 -20.82 -13.37
C ARG A 258 -6.34 -20.44 -14.77
N VAL A 259 -5.93 -21.23 -15.73
CA VAL A 259 -6.31 -21.04 -17.14
C VAL A 259 -7.60 -21.82 -17.43
N ILE A 260 -8.61 -21.11 -17.91
CA ILE A 260 -9.87 -21.69 -18.41
C ILE A 260 -9.85 -21.61 -19.94
N THR A 261 -10.06 -22.74 -20.62
CA THR A 261 -10.14 -22.77 -22.06
C THR A 261 -11.54 -22.35 -22.53
N VAL A 262 -11.58 -21.39 -23.44
CA VAL A 262 -12.80 -20.90 -24.10
C VAL A 262 -12.73 -21.28 -25.58
N ASN A 263 -13.72 -22.00 -26.04
CA ASN A 263 -13.86 -22.38 -27.45
C ASN A 263 -14.81 -21.39 -28.13
N TYR A 264 -14.44 -20.90 -29.32
CA TYR A 264 -15.31 -20.09 -30.15
C TYR A 264 -15.90 -20.92 -31.29
N ALA A 265 -17.19 -20.75 -31.52
CA ALA A 265 -17.89 -21.47 -32.60
C ALA A 265 -17.29 -21.09 -33.96
N LYS A 266 -17.16 -22.10 -34.84
CA LYS A 266 -16.80 -21.86 -36.23
C LYS A 266 -17.98 -21.19 -36.96
N ARG A 267 -17.72 -20.04 -37.62
CA ARG A 267 -18.67 -19.41 -38.52
C ARG A 267 -18.32 -19.83 -39.95
N VAL A 268 -19.27 -20.43 -40.65
CA VAL A 268 -19.15 -20.76 -42.05
C VAL A 268 -19.80 -19.66 -42.86
N HIS A 269 -19.02 -19.02 -43.75
CA HIS A 269 -19.53 -18.01 -44.68
C HIS A 269 -19.15 -18.45 -46.08
N GLY A 270 -20.15 -18.94 -46.83
CA GLY A 270 -19.92 -19.58 -48.13
C GLY A 270 -19.12 -20.89 -48.01
N ASN A 271 -18.09 -21.04 -48.84
CA ASN A 271 -17.21 -22.21 -48.83
C ASN A 271 -16.03 -22.13 -47.87
N SER A 272 -15.94 -21.04 -47.08
CA SER A 272 -14.83 -20.79 -46.15
C SER A 272 -15.31 -20.86 -44.69
N ALA A 273 -14.64 -21.68 -43.88
CA ALA A 273 -14.90 -21.78 -42.44
C ALA A 273 -13.95 -20.87 -41.70
N TYR A 274 -14.49 -19.83 -41.04
CA TYR A 274 -13.77 -18.91 -40.19
C TYR A 274 -14.07 -19.20 -38.71
N GLY A 275 -13.06 -19.14 -37.81
CA GLY A 275 -13.23 -19.35 -36.39
C GLY A 275 -12.83 -20.76 -35.94
N GLY A 276 -13.29 -21.17 -34.76
CA GLY A 276 -12.83 -22.40 -34.10
C GLY A 276 -11.49 -22.21 -33.39
N ILE A 277 -11.17 -20.96 -32.99
CA ILE A 277 -9.98 -20.64 -32.24
C ILE A 277 -10.23 -20.98 -30.76
N LYS A 278 -9.29 -21.71 -30.17
CA LYS A 278 -9.27 -21.91 -28.73
C LYS A 278 -8.58 -20.69 -28.11
N SER A 279 -9.27 -20.00 -27.25
CA SER A 279 -8.72 -18.89 -26.42
C SER A 279 -8.58 -19.33 -24.96
N ILE A 280 -7.80 -18.61 -24.20
CA ILE A 280 -7.59 -18.87 -22.79
C ILE A 280 -8.05 -17.68 -21.98
N LEU A 281 -8.81 -17.95 -20.91
CA LEU A 281 -9.19 -16.97 -19.89
C LEU A 281 -8.36 -17.22 -18.63
N PRO A 282 -7.30 -16.42 -18.37
CA PRO A 282 -6.48 -16.59 -17.18
C PRO A 282 -7.15 -15.93 -15.97
N LEU A 283 -7.50 -16.72 -14.94
CA LEU A 283 -7.96 -16.24 -13.65
C LEU A 283 -6.79 -16.22 -12.67
N LYS A 284 -6.40 -15.03 -12.22
CA LYS A 284 -5.32 -14.87 -11.23
C LYS A 284 -5.77 -15.35 -9.86
N LEU A 285 -4.84 -15.93 -9.09
CA LEU A 285 -5.07 -16.36 -7.72
C LEU A 285 -5.33 -15.13 -6.81
N ILE A 286 -4.53 -14.08 -6.96
CA ILE A 286 -4.71 -12.78 -6.31
C ILE A 286 -5.19 -11.79 -7.38
N ALA A 287 -6.49 -11.80 -7.63
CA ALA A 287 -7.10 -10.91 -8.63
C ALA A 287 -7.13 -9.45 -8.15
N ALA A 288 -7.27 -9.25 -6.85
CA ALA A 288 -7.35 -7.95 -6.19
C ALA A 288 -6.00 -7.19 -6.09
N GLY A 289 -4.87 -7.86 -6.37
CA GLY A 289 -3.54 -7.26 -6.23
C GLY A 289 -3.19 -6.84 -4.79
N VAL A 290 -2.54 -5.69 -4.61
CA VAL A 290 -2.12 -5.14 -3.32
C VAL A 290 -3.19 -4.27 -2.64
N VAL A 291 -4.22 -3.87 -3.37
CA VAL A 291 -5.24 -2.91 -2.90
C VAL A 291 -5.90 -3.33 -1.58
N PRO A 292 -6.26 -4.61 -1.34
CA PRO A 292 -6.82 -5.06 -0.08
C PRO A 292 -5.93 -4.80 1.14
N VAL A 293 -4.62 -4.91 0.96
CA VAL A 293 -3.63 -4.67 2.01
C VAL A 293 -3.57 -3.18 2.37
N ILE A 294 -3.57 -2.32 1.34
CA ILE A 294 -3.63 -0.86 1.51
C ILE A 294 -4.93 -0.45 2.22
N PHE A 295 -6.05 -1.08 1.85
CA PHE A 295 -7.35 -0.82 2.49
C PHE A 295 -7.38 -1.26 3.96
N ALA A 296 -6.81 -2.41 4.27
CA ALA A 296 -6.73 -2.89 5.64
C ALA A 296 -5.89 -1.94 6.52
N THR A 297 -4.73 -1.49 6.05
CA THR A 297 -3.89 -0.53 6.78
C THR A 297 -4.58 0.82 6.95
N ALA A 298 -5.23 1.36 5.91
CA ALA A 298 -5.97 2.61 5.98
C ALA A 298 -7.16 2.53 6.94
N PHE A 299 -7.86 1.39 6.96
CA PHE A 299 -8.97 1.16 7.87
C PHE A 299 -8.52 1.11 9.34
N LEU A 300 -7.39 0.45 9.62
CA LEU A 300 -6.83 0.37 10.98
C LEU A 300 -6.26 1.71 11.46
N SER A 301 -5.76 2.54 10.54
CA SER A 301 -5.18 3.83 10.91
C SER A 301 -6.20 4.83 11.45
N LEU A 302 -7.48 4.75 11.06
CA LEU A 302 -8.52 5.67 11.53
C LEU A 302 -8.82 5.54 13.04
N PRO A 303 -9.13 4.33 13.59
CA PRO A 303 -9.31 4.18 15.04
C PRO A 303 -8.05 4.51 15.84
N ALA A 304 -6.85 4.19 15.28
CA ALA A 304 -5.59 4.55 15.91
C ALA A 304 -5.43 6.08 16.05
N LEU A 305 -5.76 6.83 15.01
CA LEU A 305 -5.75 8.29 15.00
C LEU A 305 -6.75 8.87 16.01
N ILE A 306 -7.98 8.33 16.05
CA ILE A 306 -9.00 8.73 17.03
C ILE A 306 -8.49 8.46 18.46
N GLY A 307 -7.89 7.28 18.69
CA GLY A 307 -7.28 6.92 19.97
C GLY A 307 -6.22 7.92 20.41
N GLN A 308 -5.35 8.34 19.51
CA GLN A 308 -4.31 9.34 19.80
C GLN A 308 -4.89 10.72 20.12
N ILE A 309 -5.93 11.16 19.40
CA ILE A 309 -6.62 12.41 19.72
C ILE A 309 -7.22 12.35 21.13
N ILE A 310 -7.92 11.25 21.45
CA ILE A 310 -8.54 11.08 22.77
C ILE A 310 -7.48 11.06 23.89
N GLN A 311 -6.38 10.34 23.68
CA GLN A 311 -5.29 10.28 24.66
C GLN A 311 -4.60 11.63 24.82
N THR A 312 -4.48 12.42 23.77
CA THR A 312 -3.92 13.77 23.82
C THR A 312 -4.82 14.72 24.62
N ILE A 313 -6.16 14.58 24.52
CA ILE A 313 -7.13 15.39 25.27
C ILE A 313 -7.24 14.91 26.74
N ASN A 314 -7.21 13.61 26.96
CA ASN A 314 -7.33 12.98 28.27
C ASN A 314 -6.22 11.92 28.46
N PRO A 315 -5.03 12.35 28.93
CA PRO A 315 -3.85 11.46 29.07
C PRO A 315 -4.08 10.27 30.02
N ASP A 316 -4.92 10.45 31.06
CA ASP A 316 -5.23 9.43 32.06
C ASP A 316 -6.36 8.50 31.62
N GLY A 317 -6.98 8.75 30.46
CA GLY A 317 -8.11 7.98 29.94
C GLY A 317 -7.69 6.61 29.41
N THR A 318 -8.33 5.54 29.93
CA THR A 318 -8.04 4.16 29.46
C THR A 318 -8.55 3.89 28.04
N PHE A 319 -9.60 4.57 27.60
CA PHE A 319 -10.22 4.32 26.28
C PHE A 319 -9.33 4.69 25.10
N GLY A 320 -8.66 5.86 25.16
CA GLY A 320 -7.71 6.30 24.14
C GLY A 320 -6.54 5.31 24.02
N ASN A 321 -5.97 4.93 25.17
CA ASN A 321 -4.89 3.95 25.21
C ASN A 321 -5.31 2.58 24.65
N THR A 322 -6.51 2.10 24.98
CA THR A 322 -7.04 0.85 24.44
C THR A 322 -7.18 0.89 22.92
N LEU A 323 -7.67 2.00 22.35
CA LEU A 323 -7.77 2.14 20.90
C LEU A 323 -6.37 2.12 20.24
N ILE A 324 -5.40 2.82 20.82
CA ILE A 324 -4.03 2.82 20.29
C ILE A 324 -3.45 1.40 20.33
N THR A 325 -3.52 0.73 21.47
CA THR A 325 -2.96 -0.62 21.62
C THR A 325 -3.61 -1.66 20.71
N LEU A 326 -4.89 -1.52 20.40
CA LEU A 326 -5.60 -2.45 19.50
C LEU A 326 -5.35 -2.20 18.02
N PHE A 327 -5.22 -0.93 17.62
CA PHE A 327 -5.22 -0.51 16.21
C PHE A 327 -3.88 0.04 15.73
N THR A 328 -2.85 0.09 16.58
CA THR A 328 -1.49 0.42 16.18
C THR A 328 -0.66 -0.86 16.06
N ALA A 329 0.18 -0.92 15.02
CA ALA A 329 1.06 -2.05 14.82
C ALA A 329 2.01 -2.22 16.02
N PRO A 330 2.16 -3.43 16.56
CA PRO A 330 3.14 -3.67 17.61
C PRO A 330 4.54 -3.47 17.07
N SER A 331 5.32 -2.57 17.68
CA SER A 331 6.72 -2.34 17.35
C SER A 331 7.60 -2.44 18.56
N ALA A 332 8.84 -2.62 18.23
CA ALA A 332 9.89 -2.77 19.20
C ALA A 332 10.10 -1.49 20.04
N SER A 333 9.88 -0.31 19.49
CA SER A 333 10.03 0.97 20.20
C SER A 333 8.96 1.20 21.28
N ASN A 334 7.77 0.61 21.07
CA ASN A 334 6.65 0.74 21.99
C ASN A 334 6.56 -0.40 23.00
N PHE A 335 7.41 -1.41 22.85
CA PHE A 335 7.38 -2.61 23.70
C PHE A 335 7.41 -2.29 25.20
N SER A 336 8.34 -1.44 25.63
CA SER A 336 8.49 -1.09 27.04
C SER A 336 7.43 -0.11 27.57
N ALA A 337 6.86 0.73 26.69
CA ALA A 337 5.90 1.75 27.08
C ALA A 337 4.46 1.23 27.19
N TYR A 338 4.06 0.32 26.26
CA TYR A 338 2.69 -0.20 26.23
C TYR A 338 2.55 -1.61 26.82
N TYR A 339 3.66 -2.33 27.01
CA TYR A 339 3.66 -3.72 27.47
C TYR A 339 4.72 -3.95 28.58
N PRO A 340 4.54 -3.32 29.76
CA PRO A 340 5.51 -3.45 30.86
C PRO A 340 5.65 -4.89 31.36
N ASP A 341 4.61 -5.73 31.16
CA ASP A 341 4.60 -7.12 31.59
C ASP A 341 5.15 -8.13 30.57
N GLY A 342 5.79 -7.64 29.50
CA GLY A 342 6.33 -8.49 28.44
C GLY A 342 5.31 -8.86 27.37
N ILE A 343 5.54 -10.01 26.70
CA ILE A 343 4.71 -10.45 25.56
C ILE A 343 3.32 -10.88 26.06
N THR A 344 2.32 -10.06 25.82
CA THR A 344 0.93 -10.33 26.15
C THR A 344 0.11 -10.77 24.95
N ALA A 345 -1.07 -11.34 25.17
CA ALA A 345 -2.01 -11.72 24.09
C ALA A 345 -2.36 -10.55 23.13
N GLN A 346 -2.21 -9.31 23.58
CA GLN A 346 -2.46 -8.11 22.78
C GLN A 346 -1.53 -8.00 21.57
N TRP A 347 -0.30 -8.52 21.66
CA TRP A 347 0.66 -8.56 20.55
C TRP A 347 0.15 -9.31 19.33
N PHE A 348 -0.68 -10.33 19.55
CA PHE A 348 -1.27 -11.11 18.47
C PHE A 348 -2.57 -10.53 17.95
N LEU A 349 -3.18 -9.60 18.69
CA LEU A 349 -4.50 -9.07 18.37
C LEU A 349 -4.46 -8.18 17.11
N TYR A 350 -3.49 -7.26 17.02
CA TYR A 350 -3.33 -6.42 15.82
C TYR A 350 -3.01 -7.25 14.56
N PRO A 351 -2.01 -8.14 14.54
CA PRO A 351 -1.76 -9.00 13.38
C PRO A 351 -2.96 -9.88 13.01
N ALA A 352 -3.71 -10.39 13.98
CA ALA A 352 -4.91 -11.18 13.73
C ALA A 352 -6.03 -10.33 13.11
N LEU A 353 -6.26 -9.13 13.65
CA LEU A 353 -7.24 -8.19 13.10
C LEU A 353 -6.85 -7.77 11.68
N TYR A 354 -5.58 -7.48 11.47
CA TYR A 354 -5.03 -7.15 10.15
C TYR A 354 -5.21 -8.28 9.15
N PHE A 355 -4.90 -9.53 9.54
CA PHE A 355 -5.16 -10.71 8.73
C PHE A 355 -6.63 -10.83 8.32
N ILE A 356 -7.55 -10.70 9.28
CA ILE A 356 -8.99 -10.78 9.04
C ILE A 356 -9.43 -9.69 8.05
N LEU A 357 -8.95 -8.46 8.24
CA LEU A 357 -9.27 -7.34 7.35
C LEU A 357 -8.70 -7.52 5.94
N VAL A 358 -7.48 -8.01 5.81
CA VAL A 358 -6.89 -8.31 4.49
C VAL A 358 -7.70 -9.37 3.77
N VAL A 359 -8.10 -10.45 4.47
CA VAL A 359 -8.97 -11.48 3.90
C VAL A 359 -10.33 -10.90 3.49
N PHE A 360 -10.97 -10.13 4.37
CA PHE A 360 -12.25 -9.48 4.10
C PHE A 360 -12.17 -8.55 2.88
N PHE A 361 -11.21 -7.64 2.84
CA PHE A 361 -11.03 -6.71 1.72
C PHE A 361 -10.64 -7.42 0.42
N THR A 362 -9.92 -8.54 0.49
CA THR A 362 -9.60 -9.34 -0.69
C THR A 362 -10.87 -9.92 -1.33
N TYR A 363 -11.77 -10.47 -0.52
CA TYR A 363 -13.07 -10.95 -0.99
C TYR A 363 -13.92 -9.82 -1.55
N PHE A 364 -14.04 -8.75 -0.79
CA PHE A 364 -14.82 -7.58 -1.14
C PHE A 364 -14.35 -6.98 -2.48
N TYR A 365 -13.05 -6.70 -2.60
CA TYR A 365 -12.48 -6.07 -3.79
C TYR A 365 -12.54 -6.96 -5.03
N THR A 366 -12.32 -8.26 -4.85
CA THR A 366 -12.49 -9.22 -5.96
C THR A 366 -13.93 -9.23 -6.48
N SER A 367 -14.92 -9.12 -5.60
CA SER A 367 -16.34 -9.04 -6.01
C SER A 367 -16.69 -7.77 -6.78
N ILE A 368 -15.94 -6.69 -6.57
CA ILE A 368 -16.10 -5.42 -7.31
C ILE A 368 -15.48 -5.53 -8.71
N ILE A 369 -14.26 -6.08 -8.81
CA ILE A 369 -13.53 -6.14 -10.07
C ILE A 369 -14.12 -7.18 -11.03
N PHE A 370 -14.52 -8.33 -10.50
CA PHE A 370 -14.99 -9.45 -11.31
C PHE A 370 -16.52 -9.57 -11.31
N ASN A 371 -17.14 -8.99 -12.33
CA ASN A 371 -18.54 -9.25 -12.61
C ASN A 371 -18.66 -10.49 -13.51
N THR A 372 -18.87 -11.66 -12.89
CA THR A 372 -18.93 -12.95 -13.59
C THR A 372 -20.11 -13.04 -14.57
N SER A 373 -21.21 -12.33 -14.29
CA SER A 373 -22.37 -12.27 -15.18
C SER A 373 -22.03 -11.51 -16.47
N GLU A 374 -21.41 -10.35 -16.36
CA GLU A 374 -20.98 -9.54 -17.50
C GLU A 374 -19.95 -10.28 -18.38
N ILE A 375 -19.00 -10.98 -17.75
CA ILE A 375 -18.02 -11.80 -18.48
C ILE A 375 -18.72 -12.93 -19.24
N ALA A 376 -19.66 -13.62 -18.61
CA ALA A 376 -20.40 -14.72 -19.23
C ALA A 376 -21.29 -14.23 -20.40
N ASP A 377 -21.95 -13.08 -20.26
CA ASP A 377 -22.76 -12.46 -21.29
C ASP A 377 -21.89 -12.00 -22.48
N ASN A 378 -20.73 -11.42 -22.21
CA ASN A 378 -19.78 -11.02 -23.25
C ASN A 378 -19.24 -12.23 -24.01
N LEU A 379 -18.91 -13.32 -23.33
CA LEU A 379 -18.50 -14.56 -23.95
C LEU A 379 -19.62 -15.12 -24.82
N GLN A 380 -20.87 -15.14 -24.34
CA GLN A 380 -22.03 -15.61 -25.09
C GLN A 380 -22.28 -14.76 -26.35
N LYS A 381 -22.24 -13.43 -26.25
CA LYS A 381 -22.39 -12.49 -27.37
C LYS A 381 -21.32 -12.71 -28.45
N GLN A 382 -20.11 -13.08 -28.04
CA GLN A 382 -19.00 -13.39 -28.96
C GLN A 382 -19.03 -14.82 -29.52
N GLY A 383 -19.99 -15.64 -29.10
CA GLY A 383 -20.08 -17.05 -29.51
C GLY A 383 -19.03 -17.95 -28.82
N GLY A 384 -18.48 -17.49 -27.69
CA GLY A 384 -17.55 -18.25 -26.86
C GLY A 384 -18.30 -19.17 -25.88
N PHE A 385 -17.78 -20.36 -25.65
CA PHE A 385 -18.32 -21.29 -24.65
C PHE A 385 -17.19 -22.05 -23.93
N ILE A 386 -17.46 -22.46 -22.73
CA ILE A 386 -16.55 -23.29 -21.91
C ILE A 386 -17.00 -24.75 -22.14
N GLU A 387 -16.06 -25.65 -22.38
CA GLU A 387 -16.35 -27.04 -22.61
C GLU A 387 -17.03 -27.67 -21.39
N GLY A 388 -18.19 -28.32 -21.65
CA GLY A 388 -19.02 -28.93 -20.59
C GLY A 388 -19.94 -27.97 -19.83
N VAL A 389 -19.97 -26.66 -20.18
CA VAL A 389 -20.81 -25.65 -19.51
C VAL A 389 -21.69 -24.93 -20.55
N ARG A 390 -22.99 -24.81 -20.30
CA ARG A 390 -23.88 -24.06 -21.18
C ARG A 390 -23.58 -22.55 -21.12
N PRO A 391 -23.56 -21.87 -22.29
CA PRO A 391 -23.38 -20.41 -22.34
C PRO A 391 -24.46 -19.66 -21.55
N GLY A 392 -24.09 -18.50 -21.00
CA GLY A 392 -24.96 -17.63 -20.20
C GLY A 392 -24.91 -17.94 -18.71
N LYS A 393 -26.04 -18.05 -18.02
CA LYS A 393 -26.13 -18.14 -16.54
C LYS A 393 -25.28 -19.26 -15.92
N GLN A 394 -25.21 -20.44 -16.59
CA GLN A 394 -24.38 -21.53 -16.05
C GLN A 394 -22.87 -21.23 -16.16
N THR A 395 -22.47 -20.52 -17.22
CA THR A 395 -21.08 -20.04 -17.34
C THR A 395 -20.75 -19.03 -16.25
N ALA A 396 -21.65 -18.09 -15.93
CA ALA A 396 -21.48 -17.13 -14.83
C ALA A 396 -21.33 -17.85 -13.48
N GLU A 397 -22.17 -18.86 -13.21
CA GLU A 397 -22.11 -19.65 -11.97
C GLU A 397 -20.82 -20.48 -11.87
N TYR A 398 -20.38 -21.10 -12.95
CA TYR A 398 -19.12 -21.84 -13.00
C TYR A 398 -17.92 -20.92 -12.73
N LEU A 399 -17.88 -19.75 -13.39
CA LEU A 399 -16.83 -18.74 -13.17
C LEU A 399 -16.86 -18.24 -11.74
N GLY A 400 -18.04 -17.95 -11.19
CA GLY A 400 -18.21 -17.48 -9.82
C GLY A 400 -17.71 -18.49 -8.79
N LYS A 401 -18.09 -19.77 -8.91
CA LYS A 401 -17.60 -20.85 -8.04
C LYS A 401 -16.08 -21.02 -8.13
N THR A 402 -15.54 -20.96 -9.34
CA THR A 402 -14.08 -21.09 -9.57
C THR A 402 -13.33 -19.93 -8.96
N LEU A 403 -13.81 -18.69 -9.21
CA LEU A 403 -13.22 -17.48 -8.68
C LEU A 403 -13.27 -17.45 -7.13
N SER A 404 -14.39 -17.83 -6.53
CA SER A 404 -14.55 -17.87 -5.07
C SER A 404 -13.55 -18.84 -4.40
N ARG A 405 -13.33 -20.01 -5.00
CA ARG A 405 -12.33 -20.97 -4.50
C ARG A 405 -10.90 -20.46 -4.63
N LEU A 406 -10.57 -19.85 -5.77
CA LEU A 406 -9.25 -19.24 -5.98
C LEU A 406 -9.03 -18.08 -5.00
N ASN A 407 -10.06 -17.26 -4.84
CA ASN A 407 -9.99 -16.09 -3.96
C ASN A 407 -9.81 -16.49 -2.48
N LEU A 408 -10.40 -17.61 -2.03
CA LEU A 408 -10.18 -18.14 -0.68
C LEU A 408 -8.69 -18.41 -0.43
N PHE A 409 -8.03 -19.17 -1.32
CA PHE A 409 -6.62 -19.44 -1.20
C PHE A 409 -5.77 -18.17 -1.33
N GLY A 410 -6.09 -17.31 -2.29
CA GLY A 410 -5.40 -16.05 -2.51
C GLY A 410 -5.50 -15.10 -1.31
N ALA A 411 -6.67 -14.98 -0.72
CA ALA A 411 -6.92 -14.13 0.45
C ALA A 411 -6.20 -14.63 1.69
N LEU A 412 -6.26 -15.94 1.97
CA LEU A 412 -5.54 -16.54 3.11
C LEU A 412 -4.02 -16.40 2.92
N ALA A 413 -3.51 -16.68 1.73
CA ALA A 413 -2.08 -16.55 1.44
C ALA A 413 -1.62 -15.10 1.55
N LEU A 414 -2.39 -14.14 1.00
CA LEU A 414 -2.07 -12.71 1.10
C LEU A 414 -2.11 -12.23 2.54
N GLY A 415 -3.13 -12.61 3.31
CA GLY A 415 -3.25 -12.29 4.73
C GLY A 415 -2.08 -12.84 5.56
N PHE A 416 -1.69 -14.10 5.30
CA PHE A 416 -0.55 -14.71 5.98
C PHE A 416 0.77 -13.99 5.67
N ILE A 417 1.01 -13.66 4.39
CA ILE A 417 2.21 -12.91 3.99
C ILE A 417 2.18 -11.50 4.59
N ALA A 418 1.02 -10.85 4.64
CA ALA A 418 0.88 -9.54 5.25
C ALA A 418 1.15 -9.54 6.77
N MET A 419 0.95 -10.69 7.43
CA MET A 419 1.23 -10.88 8.86
C MET A 419 2.71 -11.24 9.15
N LEU A 420 3.43 -11.80 8.17
CA LEU A 420 4.82 -12.27 8.37
C LEU A 420 5.76 -11.22 8.99
N PRO A 421 5.71 -9.94 8.62
CA PRO A 421 6.57 -8.94 9.19
C PRO A 421 6.43 -8.77 10.70
N PHE A 422 5.20 -8.82 11.21
CA PHE A 422 4.95 -8.75 12.64
C PHE A 422 5.51 -9.97 13.37
N LEU A 423 5.46 -11.14 12.71
CA LEU A 423 6.06 -12.36 13.26
C LEU A 423 7.59 -12.28 13.25
N THR A 424 8.20 -11.67 12.22
CA THR A 424 9.66 -11.50 12.19
C THR A 424 10.10 -10.51 13.25
N ASP A 425 9.45 -9.37 13.43
CA ASP A 425 9.78 -8.41 14.50
C ASP A 425 9.67 -9.07 15.88
N TYR A 426 8.65 -9.89 16.09
CA TYR A 426 8.46 -10.67 17.31
C TYR A 426 9.63 -11.62 17.58
N ILE A 427 10.04 -12.41 16.58
CA ILE A 427 11.18 -13.33 16.70
C ILE A 427 12.47 -12.56 17.00
N PHE A 428 12.64 -11.37 16.39
CA PHE A 428 13.80 -10.53 16.64
C PHE A 428 13.88 -10.04 18.09
N ILE A 429 12.79 -9.54 18.62
CA ILE A 429 12.74 -9.08 20.02
C ILE A 429 13.09 -10.21 20.99
N ILE A 430 12.57 -11.42 20.74
CA ILE A 430 12.90 -12.58 21.57
C ILE A 430 14.40 -12.93 21.51
N LEU A 431 15.01 -12.87 20.32
CA LEU A 431 16.39 -13.31 20.11
C LEU A 431 17.42 -12.27 20.57
N THR A 432 17.12 -10.97 20.42
CA THR A 432 18.09 -9.90 20.67
C THR A 432 17.84 -9.14 21.95
N GLY A 433 16.66 -9.24 22.55
CA GLY A 433 16.25 -8.46 23.72
C GLY A 433 16.23 -6.95 23.48
N THR A 434 16.63 -6.50 22.29
CA THR A 434 16.68 -5.09 21.91
C THR A 434 15.85 -4.85 20.66
N PRO A 435 15.06 -3.77 20.62
CA PRO A 435 14.34 -3.36 19.44
C PRO A 435 15.33 -2.81 18.40
N ILE A 436 15.76 -3.64 17.50
CA ILE A 436 16.47 -3.17 16.33
C ILE A 436 15.38 -2.72 15.35
N GLY A 437 15.25 -1.42 15.12
CA GLY A 437 14.26 -0.83 14.20
C GLY A 437 14.48 -1.24 12.74
N LEU A 438 14.58 -2.56 12.50
CA LEU A 438 14.63 -3.22 11.20
C LEU A 438 13.28 -3.21 10.51
N SER A 439 12.30 -2.51 11.06
CA SER A 439 10.98 -2.38 10.44
C SER A 439 11.06 -1.59 9.13
N ILE A 440 11.72 -2.17 8.14
CA ILE A 440 11.17 -2.03 6.79
C ILE A 440 9.79 -2.65 6.95
N SER A 441 8.81 -1.79 7.18
CA SER A 441 7.43 -2.23 7.36
C SER A 441 7.19 -3.33 6.35
N GLY A 442 6.98 -4.56 6.80
CA GLY A 442 6.86 -5.67 5.85
C GLY A 442 5.65 -5.49 4.95
N THR A 443 4.68 -4.68 5.39
CA THR A 443 3.61 -4.16 4.54
C THR A 443 4.18 -3.31 3.41
N GLY A 444 5.18 -2.47 3.69
CA GLY A 444 5.88 -1.67 2.67
C GLY A 444 6.56 -2.55 1.63
N LEU A 445 7.26 -3.59 2.08
CA LEU A 445 7.93 -4.53 1.18
C LEU A 445 6.94 -5.32 0.30
N LEU A 446 5.83 -5.78 0.87
CA LEU A 446 4.75 -6.43 0.13
C LEU A 446 4.20 -5.49 -0.95
N ILE A 447 3.96 -4.22 -0.61
CA ILE A 447 3.50 -3.20 -1.55
C ILE A 447 4.53 -2.99 -2.65
N VAL A 448 5.81 -2.82 -2.30
CA VAL A 448 6.90 -2.61 -3.27
C VAL A 448 6.99 -3.75 -4.28
N VAL A 449 7.01 -5.01 -3.81
CA VAL A 449 7.11 -6.18 -4.69
C VAL A 449 5.87 -6.31 -5.58
N THR A 450 4.67 -6.20 -5.01
CA THR A 450 3.44 -6.41 -5.77
C THR A 450 3.21 -5.29 -6.79
N VAL A 451 3.43 -4.03 -6.41
CA VAL A 451 3.30 -2.88 -7.33
C VAL A 451 4.34 -2.95 -8.44
N SER A 452 5.59 -3.34 -8.12
CA SER A 452 6.63 -3.56 -9.15
C SER A 452 6.21 -4.60 -10.18
N LEU A 453 5.69 -5.75 -9.72
CA LEU A 453 5.22 -6.82 -10.60
C LEU A 453 4.02 -6.38 -11.44
N GLU A 454 3.09 -5.64 -10.85
CA GLU A 454 1.91 -5.13 -11.56
C GLU A 454 2.31 -4.12 -12.63
N ASN A 455 3.18 -3.16 -12.30
CA ASN A 455 3.69 -2.17 -13.26
C ASN A 455 4.48 -2.83 -14.39
N LEU A 456 5.34 -3.81 -14.09
CA LEU A 456 6.07 -4.56 -15.11
C LEU A 456 5.13 -5.32 -16.05
N ARG A 457 4.03 -5.88 -15.55
CA ARG A 457 3.01 -6.55 -16.38
C ARG A 457 2.29 -5.57 -17.28
N GLN A 458 1.88 -4.42 -16.75
CA GLN A 458 1.19 -3.38 -17.52
C GLN A 458 2.11 -2.81 -18.60
N LEU A 459 3.37 -2.54 -18.28
CA LEU A 459 4.39 -2.13 -19.25
C LEU A 459 4.58 -3.20 -20.34
N ASN A 460 4.68 -4.47 -19.97
CA ASN A 460 4.83 -5.57 -20.95
C ASN A 460 3.60 -5.72 -21.84
N SER A 461 2.40 -5.60 -21.29
CA SER A 461 1.15 -5.64 -22.06
C SER A 461 1.08 -4.51 -23.09
N ARG A 462 1.41 -3.29 -22.69
CA ARG A 462 1.47 -2.14 -23.60
C ARG A 462 2.59 -2.26 -24.63
N ALA A 463 3.75 -2.77 -24.22
CA ALA A 463 4.86 -3.04 -25.13
C ALA A 463 4.46 -3.95 -26.29
N LEU A 464 3.66 -4.98 -25.99
CA LEU A 464 3.13 -5.89 -27.00
C LEU A 464 2.15 -5.19 -27.97
N MET A 465 1.27 -4.31 -27.45
CA MET A 465 0.34 -3.55 -28.31
C MET A 465 1.09 -2.64 -29.29
N VAL A 466 2.08 -1.89 -28.79
CA VAL A 466 2.88 -0.97 -29.62
C VAL A 466 3.71 -1.72 -30.68
N THR A 467 4.23 -2.90 -30.34
CA THR A 467 4.99 -3.70 -31.29
C THR A 467 4.10 -4.25 -32.41
N TYR A 468 2.82 -4.52 -32.13
CA TYR A 468 1.86 -4.95 -33.15
C TYR A 468 1.48 -3.83 -34.13
N ASP A 469 1.41 -2.58 -33.66
CA ASP A 469 1.10 -1.42 -34.52
C ASP A 469 2.28 -1.04 -35.44
N GLU A 470 3.53 -1.37 -35.07
CA GLU A 470 4.70 -1.18 -35.93
C GLU A 470 4.81 -2.20 -37.08
N TYR A 471 4.06 -3.32 -37.02
CA TYR A 471 4.03 -4.34 -38.08
C TYR A 471 2.83 -4.19 -39.04
N LYS A 472 2.00 -3.16 -38.88
CA LYS A 472 0.97 -2.74 -39.84
C LYS A 472 1.48 -1.60 -40.71
#